data_5832446a9fa3c8ec20bb85d303d88fd4
#
_entry.id   5832446a9fa3c8ec20bb85d303d88fd4
#
_cell.length_a   1.000
_cell.length_b   1.000
_cell.length_c   1.000
_cell.angle_alpha   90.00
_cell.angle_beta   90.00
_cell.angle_gamma   90.00
#
_symmetry.space_group_name_H-M   'P 1'
#
loop_
_entity.id
_entity.type
_entity.pdbx_description
1 polymer ?
#
loop_
_entity_poly.entity_id
_entity_poly.type
_entity_poly.pdbx_seq_one_letter_code
_entity_poly.pdbx_strand_id
1 'polypeptide(L)'
;MSMATRNALLARRPGKRPLVITRSTFSGAGKHVGKWLGDNFSSWEHYRNSIAGILGFASVYQVPMVGADICGFLGDTTETLCARWASLGAFYPFMRNVSPSILLAHTVVSSPTLVALRRNIYQPGVLCLGKRDRVCEECN
;
A
#
# COMPACT_ATOMS: atom_id res chain seq x y z
N MET A 1 17.13 -12.64 0.43
CA MET A 1 16.85 -11.73 1.55
C MET A 1 15.39 -11.84 2.02
N SER A 2 14.37 -11.67 1.22
CA SER A 2 12.95 -11.65 1.63
C SER A 2 12.48 -12.93 2.37
N MET A 3 12.88 -14.11 1.91
CA MET A 3 12.56 -15.37 2.59
C MET A 3 13.24 -15.48 3.96
N ALA A 4 14.50 -15.06 4.06
CA ALA A 4 15.21 -15.04 5.34
C ALA A 4 14.54 -14.10 6.35
N THR A 5 14.11 -12.91 5.90
CA THR A 5 13.35 -11.98 6.73
C THR A 5 12.03 -12.59 7.21
N ARG A 6 11.29 -13.25 6.32
CA ARG A 6 10.05 -13.95 6.68
C ARG A 6 10.30 -15.02 7.74
N ASN A 7 11.33 -15.86 7.54
CA ASN A 7 11.66 -16.91 8.49
C ASN A 7 12.10 -16.36 9.85
N ALA A 8 12.87 -15.27 9.87
CA ALA A 8 13.25 -14.60 11.10
C ALA A 8 12.04 -14.04 11.86
N LEU A 9 11.06 -13.47 11.14
CA LEU A 9 9.82 -13.00 11.77
C LEU A 9 8.98 -14.14 12.35
N LEU A 10 8.90 -15.28 11.65
CA LEU A 10 8.22 -16.48 12.15
C LEU A 10 8.91 -17.04 13.41
N ALA A 11 10.24 -17.09 13.41
CA ALA A 11 11.00 -17.55 14.57
C ALA A 11 10.83 -16.61 15.78
N ARG A 12 10.81 -15.29 15.52
CA ARG A 12 10.64 -14.29 16.58
C ARG A 12 9.24 -14.26 17.18
N ARG A 13 8.22 -14.55 16.37
CA ARG A 13 6.80 -14.50 16.78
C ARG A 13 6.07 -15.74 16.30
N PRO A 14 6.26 -16.90 16.94
CA PRO A 14 5.57 -18.14 16.57
C PRO A 14 4.04 -17.95 16.65
N GLY A 15 3.35 -18.50 15.67
CA GLY A 15 1.89 -18.40 15.58
C GLY A 15 1.33 -17.08 15.04
N LYS A 16 2.18 -16.09 14.73
CA LYS A 16 1.75 -14.85 14.05
C LYS A 16 2.09 -14.91 12.57
N ARG A 17 1.21 -14.33 11.73
CA ARG A 17 1.48 -14.20 10.29
C ARG A 17 2.44 -13.05 10.03
N PRO A 18 3.59 -13.29 9.40
CA PRO A 18 4.53 -12.22 9.05
C PRO A 18 4.03 -11.48 7.81
N LEU A 19 4.20 -10.17 7.78
CA LEU A 19 4.04 -9.34 6.60
C LEU A 19 5.42 -8.85 6.17
N VAL A 20 5.82 -9.21 4.95
CA VAL A 20 7.05 -8.74 4.32
C VAL A 20 6.71 -8.19 2.95
N ILE A 21 7.00 -6.92 2.72
CA ILE A 21 6.85 -6.26 1.42
C ILE A 21 8.25 -6.03 0.87
N THR A 22 8.47 -6.45 -0.37
CA THR A 22 9.78 -6.38 -1.02
C THR A 22 9.73 -5.55 -2.29
N ARG A 23 10.84 -4.88 -2.62
CA ARG A 23 11.04 -4.21 -3.91
C ARG A 23 11.55 -5.18 -4.96
N SER A 24 12.70 -5.80 -4.70
CA SER A 24 13.26 -6.84 -5.56
C SER A 24 12.50 -8.14 -5.36
N THR A 25 12.11 -8.79 -6.46
CA THR A 25 11.32 -10.01 -6.40
C THR A 25 11.65 -10.94 -7.57
N PHE A 26 11.07 -12.14 -7.55
CA PHE A 26 11.22 -13.17 -8.56
C PHE A 26 9.94 -13.99 -8.66
N SER A 27 9.81 -14.79 -9.72
CA SER A 27 8.66 -15.67 -9.91
C SER A 27 8.52 -16.64 -8.74
N GLY A 28 7.30 -16.75 -8.20
CA GLY A 28 7.02 -17.60 -7.04
C GLY A 28 7.27 -16.92 -5.68
N ALA A 29 7.83 -15.71 -5.63
CA ALA A 29 8.03 -14.97 -4.38
C ALA A 29 6.71 -14.67 -3.66
N GLY A 30 5.61 -14.56 -4.40
CA GLY A 30 4.27 -14.27 -3.84
C GLY A 30 3.77 -15.28 -2.80
N LYS A 31 4.31 -16.49 -2.79
CA LYS A 31 4.09 -17.47 -1.74
C LYS A 31 4.59 -17.01 -0.36
N HIS A 32 5.56 -16.13 -0.32
CA HIS A 32 6.29 -15.78 0.89
C HIS A 32 6.18 -14.31 1.27
N VAL A 33 6.06 -13.43 0.29
CA VAL A 33 6.13 -11.98 0.46
C VAL A 33 5.17 -11.26 -0.47
N GLY A 34 4.79 -10.04 -0.10
CA GLY A 34 4.15 -9.09 -1.00
C GLY A 34 5.18 -8.20 -1.68
N LYS A 35 4.71 -7.32 -2.55
CA LYS A 35 5.53 -6.43 -3.36
C LYS A 35 4.93 -5.04 -3.45
N TRP A 36 5.79 -4.02 -3.54
CA TRP A 36 5.38 -2.75 -4.12
C TRP A 36 6.23 -2.43 -5.37
N LEU A 37 5.70 -1.62 -6.26
CA LEU A 37 6.31 -1.40 -7.58
C LEU A 37 7.58 -0.51 -7.55
N GLY A 38 7.99 -0.03 -6.39
CA GLY A 38 9.13 0.85 -6.22
C GLY A 38 8.73 2.32 -6.27
N ASP A 39 9.73 3.20 -6.24
CA ASP A 39 9.54 4.64 -6.23
C ASP A 39 8.93 5.10 -7.56
N ASN A 40 7.79 5.75 -7.49
CA ASN A 40 7.07 6.29 -8.62
C ASN A 40 6.96 7.81 -8.53
N PHE A 41 6.72 8.47 -9.66
CA PHE A 41 6.51 9.91 -9.70
C PHE A 41 5.04 10.26 -9.55
N SER A 42 4.76 11.43 -8.99
CA SER A 42 3.42 12.03 -8.90
C SER A 42 2.97 12.51 -10.28
N SER A 43 2.66 11.57 -11.18
CA SER A 43 2.25 11.84 -12.56
C SER A 43 1.15 10.91 -13.03
N TRP A 44 0.37 11.37 -14.02
CA TRP A 44 -0.67 10.57 -14.66
C TRP A 44 -0.12 9.34 -15.38
N GLU A 45 1.11 9.41 -15.85
CA GLU A 45 1.79 8.27 -16.45
C GLU A 45 2.02 7.18 -15.43
N HIS A 46 2.65 7.50 -14.28
CA HIS A 46 2.89 6.54 -13.21
C HIS A 46 1.60 6.03 -12.56
N TYR A 47 0.56 6.87 -12.49
CA TYR A 47 -0.77 6.44 -12.11
C TYR A 47 -1.29 5.29 -13.01
N ARG A 48 -1.21 5.46 -14.34
CA ARG A 48 -1.64 4.42 -15.30
C ARG A 48 -0.73 3.20 -15.27
N ASN A 49 0.57 3.41 -15.19
CA ASN A 49 1.55 2.33 -15.15
C ASN A 49 1.40 1.45 -13.90
N SER A 50 0.91 2.00 -12.79
CA SER A 50 0.64 1.22 -11.59
C SER A 50 -0.42 0.14 -11.81
N ILE A 51 -1.45 0.42 -12.62
CA ILE A 51 -2.51 -0.55 -12.96
C ILE A 51 -1.90 -1.74 -13.70
N ALA A 52 -1.17 -1.47 -14.79
CA ALA A 52 -0.53 -2.52 -15.59
C ALA A 52 0.49 -3.32 -14.75
N GLY A 53 1.29 -2.63 -13.92
CA GLY A 53 2.26 -3.27 -13.05
C GLY A 53 1.63 -4.18 -12.02
N ILE A 54 0.56 -3.75 -11.36
CA ILE A 54 -0.16 -4.55 -10.35
C ILE A 54 -0.80 -5.77 -11.01
N LEU A 55 -1.49 -5.59 -12.13
CA LEU A 55 -2.11 -6.70 -12.87
C LEU A 55 -1.06 -7.70 -13.38
N GLY A 56 0.07 -7.21 -13.89
CA GLY A 56 1.17 -8.05 -14.35
C GLY A 56 1.78 -8.89 -13.22
N PHE A 57 2.05 -8.29 -12.07
CA PHE A 57 2.57 -9.04 -10.93
C PHE A 57 1.56 -10.03 -10.35
N ALA A 58 0.29 -9.66 -10.28
CA ALA A 58 -0.74 -10.54 -9.76
C ALA A 58 -1.00 -11.73 -10.69
N SER A 59 -1.15 -11.50 -12.00
CA SER A 59 -1.55 -12.52 -12.95
C SER A 59 -0.38 -13.35 -13.50
N VAL A 60 0.74 -12.72 -13.88
CA VAL A 60 1.87 -13.42 -14.52
C VAL A 60 2.83 -14.00 -13.49
N TYR A 61 3.19 -13.21 -12.47
CA TYR A 61 4.17 -13.63 -11.46
C TYR A 61 3.53 -14.21 -10.20
N GLN A 62 2.19 -14.25 -10.12
CA GLN A 62 1.43 -14.79 -8.99
C GLN A 62 1.84 -14.18 -7.64
N VAL A 63 2.02 -12.87 -7.62
CA VAL A 63 2.23 -12.08 -6.39
C VAL A 63 0.92 -11.34 -6.07
N PRO A 64 -0.01 -11.94 -5.34
CA PRO A 64 -1.34 -11.36 -5.14
C PRO A 64 -1.33 -10.09 -4.27
N MET A 65 -0.39 -9.99 -3.32
CA MET A 65 -0.23 -8.81 -2.47
C MET A 65 0.75 -7.85 -3.11
N VAL A 66 0.27 -7.04 -4.02
CA VAL A 66 1.05 -6.04 -4.76
C VAL A 66 0.38 -4.68 -4.71
N GLY A 67 1.17 -3.63 -4.68
CA GLY A 67 0.69 -2.26 -4.67
C GLY A 67 1.72 -1.26 -5.19
N ALA A 68 1.33 -0.01 -5.24
CA ALA A 68 2.16 1.12 -5.64
C ALA A 68 1.96 2.27 -4.65
N ASP A 69 2.91 3.19 -4.59
CA ASP A 69 2.78 4.37 -3.75
C ASP A 69 1.67 5.28 -4.32
N ILE A 70 0.59 5.38 -3.57
CA ILE A 70 -0.59 6.17 -3.92
C ILE A 70 -0.21 7.65 -3.85
N CYS A 71 -0.61 8.42 -4.83
CA CYS A 71 -0.27 9.83 -5.07
C CYS A 71 1.16 10.07 -5.56
N GLY A 72 1.98 9.03 -5.68
CA GLY A 72 3.38 9.12 -6.07
C GLY A 72 4.33 9.28 -4.88
N PHE A 73 5.53 8.75 -5.02
CA PHE A 73 6.61 8.87 -4.03
C PHE A 73 7.47 10.11 -4.30
N LEU A 74 7.81 10.38 -5.56
CA LEU A 74 8.66 11.48 -5.98
C LEU A 74 7.86 12.60 -6.64
N GLY A 75 8.28 13.84 -6.39
CA GLY A 75 7.66 15.04 -6.92
C GLY A 75 6.37 15.43 -6.18
N ASP A 76 5.83 16.56 -6.59
CA ASP A 76 4.62 17.14 -5.99
C ASP A 76 3.38 16.62 -6.70
N THR A 77 2.40 16.16 -5.92
CA THR A 77 1.13 15.71 -6.44
C THR A 77 0.12 16.87 -6.53
N THR A 78 -0.85 16.73 -7.42
CA THR A 78 -2.00 17.63 -7.47
C THR A 78 -3.19 16.99 -6.75
N GLU A 79 -4.11 17.81 -6.24
CA GLU A 79 -5.33 17.34 -5.60
C GLU A 79 -6.10 16.35 -6.49
N THR A 80 -6.30 16.71 -7.75
CA THR A 80 -7.03 15.88 -8.72
C THR A 80 -6.35 14.53 -8.96
N LEU A 81 -5.02 14.52 -9.14
CA LEU A 81 -4.26 13.28 -9.33
C LEU A 81 -4.35 12.41 -8.08
N CYS A 82 -4.12 13.00 -6.91
CA CYS A 82 -4.11 12.25 -5.66
C CYS A 82 -5.48 11.71 -5.29
N ALA A 83 -6.57 12.47 -5.50
CA ALA A 83 -7.93 12.00 -5.27
C ALA A 83 -8.29 10.79 -6.14
N ARG A 84 -7.93 10.85 -7.43
CA ARG A 84 -8.15 9.71 -8.34
C ARG A 84 -7.26 8.53 -8.01
N TRP A 85 -6.00 8.77 -7.63
CA TRP A 85 -5.10 7.70 -7.25
C TRP A 85 -5.49 7.04 -5.94
N ALA A 86 -6.01 7.80 -4.98
CA ALA A 86 -6.57 7.26 -3.75
C ALA A 86 -7.80 6.37 -4.02
N SER A 87 -8.67 6.79 -4.94
CA SER A 87 -9.83 5.98 -5.37
C SER A 87 -9.41 4.67 -6.05
N LEU A 88 -8.40 4.72 -6.93
CA LEU A 88 -7.80 3.52 -7.52
C LEU A 88 -7.10 2.67 -6.46
N GLY A 89 -6.36 3.31 -5.58
CA GLY A 89 -5.59 2.67 -4.52
C GLY A 89 -6.44 1.90 -3.51
N ALA A 90 -7.72 2.25 -3.39
CA ALA A 90 -8.67 1.49 -2.57
C ALA A 90 -8.87 0.04 -3.07
N PHE A 91 -8.52 -0.25 -4.32
CA PHE A 91 -8.55 -1.58 -4.92
C PHE A 91 -7.18 -2.26 -4.94
N TYR A 92 -6.12 -1.60 -4.48
CA TYR A 92 -4.80 -2.23 -4.41
C TYR A 92 -4.76 -3.27 -3.28
N PRO A 93 -4.28 -4.49 -3.55
CA PRO A 93 -4.08 -5.49 -2.50
C PRO A 93 -3.12 -5.04 -1.40
N PHE A 94 -2.13 -4.22 -1.76
CA PHE A 94 -1.25 -3.52 -0.82
C PHE A 94 -1.38 -2.01 -1.04
N MET A 95 -1.98 -1.32 -0.06
CA MET A 95 -2.18 0.12 -0.07
C MET A 95 -1.10 0.83 0.74
N ARG A 96 -0.44 1.80 0.13
CA ARG A 96 0.51 2.68 0.82
C ARG A 96 0.46 4.07 0.20
N ASN A 97 0.31 5.08 1.05
CA ASN A 97 0.46 6.48 0.67
C ASN A 97 1.66 7.04 1.41
N VAL A 98 2.78 7.21 0.71
CA VAL A 98 4.03 7.75 1.26
C VAL A 98 4.64 8.68 0.22
N SER A 99 4.83 9.94 0.59
CA SER A 99 5.60 10.89 -0.21
C SER A 99 6.49 11.71 0.72
N PRO A 100 7.74 11.99 0.33
CA PRO A 100 8.59 12.94 1.04
C PRO A 100 7.96 14.33 1.14
N SER A 101 7.14 14.70 0.15
CA SER A 101 6.44 15.99 0.08
C SER A 101 5.18 16.06 0.96
N ILE A 102 4.76 14.96 1.59
CA ILE A 102 3.57 14.93 2.46
C ILE A 102 3.72 15.84 3.70
N LEU A 103 4.94 16.15 4.11
CA LEU A 103 5.16 17.16 5.16
C LEU A 103 4.69 18.57 4.73
N LEU A 104 4.66 18.86 3.43
CA LEU A 104 4.10 20.10 2.87
C LEU A 104 2.64 19.94 2.41
N ALA A 105 2.19 18.73 2.14
CA ALA A 105 0.83 18.41 1.66
C ALA A 105 -0.25 18.51 2.75
N HIS A 106 0.06 18.98 3.95
CA HIS A 106 -0.96 19.36 4.94
C HIS A 106 -1.96 20.39 4.41
N THR A 107 -1.57 21.12 3.35
CA THR A 107 -2.41 22.14 2.74
C THR A 107 -3.33 21.62 1.65
N VAL A 108 -2.98 20.51 0.99
CA VAL A 108 -3.73 19.96 -0.18
C VAL A 108 -4.78 18.93 0.25
N VAL A 109 -4.65 18.34 1.43
CA VAL A 109 -5.52 17.25 1.92
C VAL A 109 -6.59 17.77 2.90
N SER A 110 -7.11 18.94 2.65
CA SER A 110 -8.25 19.49 3.44
C SER A 110 -9.62 18.97 3.01
N SER A 111 -9.68 18.11 1.98
CA SER A 111 -10.93 17.47 1.57
C SER A 111 -11.35 16.42 2.60
N PRO A 112 -12.59 16.51 3.15
CA PRO A 112 -13.10 15.55 4.14
C PRO A 112 -13.05 14.09 3.67
N THR A 113 -13.18 13.88 2.37
CA THR A 113 -13.15 12.54 1.75
C THR A 113 -11.75 11.90 1.83
N LEU A 114 -10.69 12.68 1.63
CA LEU A 114 -9.31 12.18 1.70
C LEU A 114 -8.84 12.02 3.16
N VAL A 115 -9.37 12.82 4.08
CA VAL A 115 -9.11 12.67 5.52
C VAL A 115 -9.73 11.36 6.05
N ALA A 116 -10.92 10.99 5.59
CA ALA A 116 -11.55 9.72 5.96
C ALA A 116 -10.77 8.52 5.41
N LEU A 117 -10.28 8.58 4.15
CA LEU A 117 -9.39 7.56 3.58
C LEU A 117 -8.06 7.47 4.36
N ARG A 118 -7.50 8.61 4.79
CA ARG A 118 -6.25 8.66 5.55
C ARG A 118 -6.37 7.98 6.91
N ARG A 119 -7.48 8.13 7.62
CA ARG A 119 -7.73 7.43 8.89
C ARG A 119 -7.77 5.91 8.72
N ASN A 120 -8.28 5.42 7.60
CA ASN A 120 -8.35 3.98 7.33
C ASN A 120 -7.02 3.38 6.80
N ILE A 121 -6.16 4.20 6.18
CA ILE A 121 -4.90 3.73 5.57
C ILE A 121 -3.73 3.76 6.57
N TYR A 122 -3.76 4.62 7.58
CA TYR A 122 -2.65 4.84 8.51
C TYR A 122 -2.87 4.24 9.90
N GLN A 123 -3.60 3.16 10.02
CA GLN A 123 -3.57 2.40 11.27
C GLN A 123 -2.53 1.27 11.17
N PRO A 124 -1.38 1.38 11.84
CA PRO A 124 -0.44 0.29 11.92
C PRO A 124 -1.06 -0.82 12.80
N GLY A 125 -1.58 -1.84 12.17
CA GLY A 125 -1.86 -3.07 12.87
C GLY A 125 -3.25 -3.67 12.80
N VAL A 126 -4.23 -3.10 12.11
CA VAL A 126 -5.56 -3.70 12.06
C VAL A 126 -6.05 -3.83 10.62
N LEU A 127 -5.82 -5.00 10.04
CA LEU A 127 -6.60 -5.48 8.91
C LEU A 127 -7.89 -6.07 9.51
N CYS A 128 -8.88 -5.25 9.79
CA CYS A 128 -10.22 -5.73 10.08
C CYS A 128 -10.90 -6.12 8.76
N LEU A 129 -10.73 -7.38 8.35
CA LEU A 129 -11.57 -8.02 7.36
C LEU A 129 -12.94 -8.34 8.01
N GLY A 130 -13.92 -7.53 7.67
CA GLY A 130 -15.33 -7.93 7.68
C GLY A 130 -16.02 -7.91 9.02
N LYS A 131 -16.76 -6.84 9.29
CA LYS A 131 -18.19 -6.86 9.58
C LYS A 131 -18.68 -5.42 9.70
N ARG A 132 -19.77 -5.10 9.03
CA ARG A 132 -20.55 -3.89 9.25
C ARG A 132 -20.93 -3.80 10.72
N ASP A 133 -20.86 -2.57 11.24
CA ASP A 133 -21.46 -2.19 12.52
C ASP A 133 -20.82 -2.77 13.79
N ARG A 134 -19.63 -2.24 14.12
CA ARG A 134 -19.30 -1.89 15.53
C ARG A 134 -18.00 -1.10 15.59
N VAL A 135 -18.08 0.08 16.16
CA VAL A 135 -16.92 0.91 16.56
C VAL A 135 -16.06 0.07 17.51
N CYS A 136 -14.79 -0.16 17.16
CA CYS A 136 -13.83 -0.74 18.11
C CYS A 136 -13.48 0.32 19.16
N GLU A 137 -14.06 0.22 20.34
CA GLU A 137 -13.77 1.03 21.52
C GLU A 137 -12.58 0.53 22.36
N GLU A 138 -11.75 -0.36 21.83
CA GLU A 138 -10.59 -0.88 22.58
C GLU A 138 -9.29 -0.71 21.79
N CYS A 139 -8.71 0.49 21.87
CA CYS A 139 -7.28 0.75 21.69
C CYS A 139 -6.87 1.88 22.64
N ASN A 140 -6.77 1.58 23.92
CA ASN A 140 -5.90 2.26 24.87
C ASN A 140 -4.65 1.44 25.10
#